data_2b8c94ec3f83fa094c07529c220c7f49
#
_entry.id   2b8c94ec3f83fa094c07529c220c7f49
#
_cell.length_a   1.000
_cell.length_b   1.000
_cell.length_c   1.000
_cell.angle_alpha   90.00
_cell.angle_beta   90.00
_cell.angle_gamma   90.00
#
_symmetry.space_group_name_H-M   'P 1'
#
loop_
_entity.id
_entity.type
_entity.pdbx_description
1 polymer ?
#
loop_
_entity_poly.entity_id
_entity_poly.type
_entity_poly.pdbx_seq_one_letter_code
_entity_poly.pdbx_strand_id
1 'polypeptide(L)'
;MDTERLEITEKNIAHAGEIIRRGGLVAFPTETVYGLGANALDEDAVRSVYEAKGRPSDNPMIVHIAEMGQLADVASEIPAVAVPLIQAYWPGPITFIMKKAEGVPMVTTGGLDTVGIRMPLSEAARDLIRAAERAIAAPSANRSGRPSPTRYEDVLEDMDGRIDAVLLGEDCEVGIESTVLDLTGEVPMILRPGYITKEMLEFTLGSEVKYDPALFVDPMHRSEGEDFHPKAPGMKYRHYAPKAEVKIIEGDDDAAVEREIEE
;
A
#
# COMPACT_ATOMS: atom_id res chain seq x y z
N MET A 1 -4.28 -7.70 -24.44
CA MET A 1 -3.53 -8.61 -23.52
C MET A 1 -4.57 -9.44 -22.78
N ASP A 2 -4.37 -10.73 -22.59
CA ASP A 2 -5.24 -11.55 -21.74
C ASP A 2 -4.61 -11.67 -20.38
N THR A 3 -5.31 -11.33 -19.31
CA THR A 3 -4.81 -11.43 -17.95
C THR A 3 -4.93 -12.88 -17.45
N GLU A 4 -3.81 -13.50 -17.05
CA GLU A 4 -3.80 -14.85 -16.51
C GLU A 4 -4.47 -14.88 -15.11
N ARG A 5 -5.28 -15.91 -14.86
CA ARG A 5 -5.97 -16.15 -13.58
C ARG A 5 -5.32 -17.35 -12.93
N LEU A 6 -4.53 -17.12 -11.88
CA LEU A 6 -3.64 -18.11 -11.29
C LEU A 6 -4.12 -18.49 -9.90
N GLU A 7 -4.58 -19.72 -9.72
CA GLU A 7 -4.81 -20.31 -8.38
C GLU A 7 -3.53 -20.27 -7.54
N ILE A 8 -3.63 -20.07 -6.24
CA ILE A 8 -2.48 -20.05 -5.32
C ILE A 8 -1.95 -21.46 -5.14
N THR A 9 -0.97 -21.83 -5.96
CA THR A 9 -0.20 -23.05 -5.90
C THR A 9 1.29 -22.73 -6.05
N GLU A 10 2.17 -23.57 -5.54
CA GLU A 10 3.63 -23.39 -5.66
C GLU A 10 4.07 -23.14 -7.11
N LYS A 11 3.51 -23.92 -8.06
CA LYS A 11 3.79 -23.75 -9.50
C LYS A 11 3.38 -22.39 -10.04
N ASN A 12 2.18 -21.94 -9.69
CA ASN A 12 1.63 -20.67 -10.18
C ASN A 12 2.30 -19.48 -9.50
N ILE A 13 2.68 -19.58 -8.23
CA ILE A 13 3.48 -18.57 -7.53
C ILE A 13 4.86 -18.44 -8.19
N ALA A 14 5.52 -19.56 -8.53
CA ALA A 14 6.79 -19.53 -9.24
C ALA A 14 6.64 -18.87 -10.63
N HIS A 15 5.55 -19.16 -11.35
CA HIS A 15 5.24 -18.53 -12.64
C HIS A 15 4.99 -17.03 -12.48
N ALA A 16 4.18 -16.61 -11.49
CA ALA A 16 3.93 -15.20 -11.19
C ALA A 16 5.22 -14.46 -10.79
N GLY A 17 6.11 -15.10 -10.02
CA GLY A 17 7.44 -14.57 -9.70
C GLY A 17 8.29 -14.33 -10.94
N GLU A 18 8.23 -15.25 -11.93
CA GLU A 18 8.94 -15.08 -13.21
C GLU A 18 8.36 -13.92 -14.03
N ILE A 19 7.04 -13.71 -14.01
CA ILE A 19 6.41 -12.53 -14.64
C ILE A 19 6.99 -11.25 -14.04
N ILE A 20 7.05 -11.14 -12.70
CA ILE A 20 7.63 -9.97 -12.00
C ILE A 20 9.11 -9.78 -12.38
N ARG A 21 9.92 -10.86 -12.41
CA ARG A 21 11.35 -10.78 -12.78
C ARG A 21 11.57 -10.22 -14.18
N ARG A 22 10.65 -10.50 -15.11
CA ARG A 22 10.70 -10.03 -16.51
C ARG A 22 10.11 -8.64 -16.70
N GLY A 23 9.73 -7.94 -15.63
CA GLY A 23 9.15 -6.60 -15.68
C GLY A 23 7.63 -6.58 -15.89
N GLY A 24 6.95 -7.74 -15.79
CA GLY A 24 5.50 -7.83 -15.87
C GLY A 24 4.80 -7.45 -14.57
N LEU A 25 3.46 -7.38 -14.63
CA LEU A 25 2.57 -6.93 -13.56
C LEU A 25 1.71 -8.07 -13.04
N VAL A 26 1.74 -8.31 -11.73
CA VAL A 26 0.93 -9.33 -11.07
C VAL A 26 0.11 -8.71 -9.94
N ALA A 27 -1.22 -8.90 -9.96
CA ALA A 27 -2.05 -8.59 -8.80
C ALA A 27 -2.04 -9.76 -7.81
N PHE A 28 -1.94 -9.46 -6.52
CA PHE A 28 -1.82 -10.46 -5.46
C PHE A 28 -2.53 -10.07 -4.17
N PRO A 29 -3.07 -11.04 -3.40
CA PRO A 29 -3.75 -10.79 -2.13
C PRO A 29 -2.77 -10.43 -1.03
N THR A 30 -3.15 -9.46 -0.19
CA THR A 30 -2.55 -9.23 1.12
C THR A 30 -3.62 -9.30 2.19
N GLU A 31 -3.24 -9.23 3.47
CA GLU A 31 -4.21 -9.16 4.57
C GLU A 31 -5.01 -7.85 4.57
N THR A 32 -4.50 -6.78 3.92
CA THR A 32 -5.15 -5.47 3.86
C THR A 32 -6.03 -5.31 2.62
N VAL A 33 -5.42 -5.20 1.45
CA VAL A 33 -6.07 -5.07 0.14
C VAL A 33 -5.24 -5.79 -0.90
N TYR A 34 -5.80 -6.09 -2.08
CA TYR A 34 -5.01 -6.61 -3.21
C TYR A 34 -4.01 -5.56 -3.69
N GLY A 35 -2.75 -5.99 -3.85
CA GLY A 35 -1.67 -5.18 -4.42
C GLY A 35 -1.44 -5.45 -5.90
N LEU A 36 -1.12 -4.42 -6.69
CA LEU A 36 -0.62 -4.55 -8.06
C LEU A 36 0.90 -4.44 -8.07
N GLY A 37 1.58 -5.57 -8.22
CA GLY A 37 3.02 -5.70 -8.05
C GLY A 37 3.82 -5.58 -9.33
N ALA A 38 4.98 -4.95 -9.19
CA ALA A 38 6.08 -4.92 -10.16
C ALA A 38 7.42 -5.00 -9.44
N ASN A 39 8.51 -5.35 -10.14
CA ASN A 39 9.86 -5.27 -9.59
C ASN A 39 10.17 -3.83 -9.15
N ALA A 40 10.40 -3.63 -7.84
CA ALA A 40 10.60 -2.30 -7.23
C ALA A 40 11.87 -1.60 -7.72
N LEU A 41 12.85 -2.35 -8.22
CA LEU A 41 14.16 -1.87 -8.67
C LEU A 41 14.24 -1.69 -10.18
N ASP A 42 13.16 -1.96 -10.91
CA ASP A 42 13.04 -1.82 -12.35
C ASP A 42 12.15 -0.61 -12.69
N GLU A 43 12.76 0.45 -13.21
CA GLU A 43 12.07 1.70 -13.52
C GLU A 43 10.95 1.50 -14.54
N ASP A 44 11.16 0.70 -15.57
CA ASP A 44 10.17 0.46 -16.63
C ASP A 44 8.98 -0.37 -16.10
N ALA A 45 9.25 -1.39 -15.28
CA ALA A 45 8.21 -2.17 -14.61
C ALA A 45 7.35 -1.29 -13.70
N VAL A 46 7.97 -0.39 -12.93
CA VAL A 46 7.25 0.55 -12.05
C VAL A 46 6.42 1.55 -12.88
N ARG A 47 6.94 2.07 -14.01
CA ARG A 47 6.18 2.93 -14.93
C ARG A 47 4.94 2.23 -15.47
N SER A 48 5.05 0.95 -15.79
CA SER A 48 3.91 0.15 -16.27
C SER A 48 2.80 0.03 -15.24
N VAL A 49 3.11 0.04 -13.91
CA VAL A 49 2.07 0.10 -12.85
C VAL A 49 1.28 1.41 -12.92
N TYR A 50 1.96 2.55 -13.08
CA TYR A 50 1.30 3.85 -13.21
C TYR A 50 0.39 3.89 -14.44
N GLU A 51 0.86 3.36 -15.57
CA GLU A 51 0.09 3.28 -16.83
C GLU A 51 -1.13 2.39 -16.69
N ALA A 52 -0.98 1.16 -16.17
CA ALA A 52 -2.07 0.22 -15.99
C ALA A 52 -3.20 0.79 -15.11
N LYS A 53 -2.83 1.54 -14.05
CA LYS A 53 -3.78 2.18 -13.13
C LYS A 53 -4.34 3.52 -13.63
N GLY A 54 -3.69 4.20 -14.57
CA GLY A 54 -3.93 5.61 -14.85
C GLY A 54 -3.60 6.49 -13.62
N ARG A 55 -2.51 6.17 -12.91
CA ARG A 55 -2.09 6.84 -11.67
C ARG A 55 -1.02 7.91 -11.99
N PRO A 56 -1.07 9.10 -11.35
CA PRO A 56 0.02 10.07 -11.45
C PRO A 56 1.33 9.51 -10.87
N SER A 57 2.45 9.76 -11.56
CA SER A 57 3.77 9.21 -11.20
C SER A 57 4.45 9.90 -10.00
N ASP A 58 3.92 11.03 -9.54
CA ASP A 58 4.36 11.75 -8.33
C ASP A 58 3.78 11.16 -7.02
N ASN A 59 2.97 10.10 -7.11
CA ASN A 59 2.37 9.43 -5.96
C ASN A 59 3.18 8.16 -5.64
N PRO A 60 4.01 8.14 -4.58
CA PRO A 60 4.95 7.06 -4.29
C PRO A 60 4.25 5.70 -4.14
N MET A 61 5.01 4.62 -4.33
CA MET A 61 4.55 3.26 -4.10
C MET A 61 5.16 2.69 -2.82
N ILE A 62 4.45 1.74 -2.19
CA ILE A 62 4.98 0.97 -1.07
C ILE A 62 5.74 -0.22 -1.64
N VAL A 63 6.96 -0.42 -1.16
CA VAL A 63 7.81 -1.56 -1.51
C VAL A 63 7.57 -2.68 -0.51
N HIS A 64 7.24 -3.86 -1.02
CA HIS A 64 6.96 -5.05 -0.23
C HIS A 64 8.18 -5.98 -0.23
N ILE A 65 8.53 -6.48 0.96
CA ILE A 65 9.59 -7.47 1.19
C ILE A 65 9.01 -8.72 1.86
N ALA A 66 9.65 -9.86 1.68
CA ALA A 66 9.27 -11.12 2.34
C ALA A 66 10.17 -11.46 3.52
N GLU A 67 11.37 -10.93 3.54
CA GLU A 67 12.42 -11.28 4.50
C GLU A 67 13.25 -10.04 4.89
N MET A 68 13.76 -10.05 6.12
CA MET A 68 14.57 -8.93 6.63
C MET A 68 15.87 -8.70 5.83
N GLY A 69 16.40 -9.76 5.19
CA GLY A 69 17.57 -9.63 4.32
C GLY A 69 17.37 -8.68 3.15
N GLN A 70 16.14 -8.58 2.62
CA GLN A 70 15.81 -7.69 1.51
C GLN A 70 15.71 -6.20 1.93
N LEU A 71 15.68 -5.91 3.24
CA LEU A 71 15.56 -4.52 3.73
C LEU A 71 16.75 -3.67 3.31
N ALA A 72 17.96 -4.25 3.26
CA ALA A 72 19.18 -3.56 2.83
C ALA A 72 19.17 -3.18 1.34
N ASP A 73 18.38 -3.87 0.50
CA ASP A 73 18.26 -3.55 -0.92
C ASP A 73 17.42 -2.30 -1.16
N VAL A 74 16.55 -1.94 -0.20
CA VAL A 74 15.54 -0.89 -0.38
C VAL A 74 15.69 0.28 0.59
N ALA A 75 16.29 0.09 1.77
CA ALA A 75 16.59 1.15 2.74
C ALA A 75 18.09 1.33 2.92
N SER A 76 18.57 2.57 2.93
CA SER A 76 19.97 2.89 3.16
C SER A 76 20.38 2.79 4.64
N GLU A 77 19.40 3.00 5.54
CA GLU A 77 19.58 2.88 6.98
C GLU A 77 18.29 2.41 7.66
N ILE A 78 18.42 1.70 8.78
CA ILE A 78 17.29 1.32 9.63
C ILE A 78 17.39 2.19 10.90
N PRO A 79 16.49 3.17 11.10
CA PRO A 79 16.49 3.98 12.31
C PRO A 79 16.33 3.12 13.57
N ALA A 80 17.00 3.46 14.67
CA ALA A 80 16.91 2.68 15.90
C ALA A 80 15.44 2.54 16.40
N VAL A 81 14.62 3.56 16.20
CA VAL A 81 13.19 3.56 16.54
C VAL A 81 12.40 2.53 15.74
N ALA A 82 12.86 2.12 14.55
CA ALA A 82 12.19 1.10 13.73
C ALA A 82 12.31 -0.31 14.32
N VAL A 83 13.38 -0.60 15.06
CA VAL A 83 13.68 -1.96 15.53
C VAL A 83 12.56 -2.56 16.38
N PRO A 84 12.08 -1.93 17.47
CA PRO A 84 10.98 -2.47 18.26
C PRO A 84 9.67 -2.55 17.47
N LEU A 85 9.41 -1.63 16.53
CA LEU A 85 8.23 -1.64 15.69
C LEU A 85 8.23 -2.78 14.67
N ILE A 86 9.37 -3.03 14.03
CA ILE A 86 9.56 -4.17 13.12
C ILE A 86 9.33 -5.48 13.87
N GLN A 87 9.89 -5.63 15.05
CA GLN A 87 9.74 -6.84 15.86
C GLN A 87 8.30 -7.07 16.32
N ALA A 88 7.53 -6.01 16.58
CA ALA A 88 6.16 -6.10 17.05
C ALA A 88 5.13 -6.30 15.92
N TYR A 89 5.38 -5.69 14.75
CA TYR A 89 4.34 -5.53 13.73
C TYR A 89 4.67 -6.09 12.35
N TRP A 90 5.90 -6.56 12.08
CA TRP A 90 6.21 -7.28 10.85
C TRP A 90 6.38 -8.78 11.10
N PRO A 91 5.77 -9.63 10.21
CA PRO A 91 4.88 -9.29 9.09
C PRO A 91 3.54 -8.71 9.57
N GLY A 92 2.98 -7.71 8.83
CA GLY A 92 1.70 -7.12 9.22
C GLY A 92 1.27 -5.87 8.46
N PRO A 93 0.12 -5.29 8.86
CA PRO A 93 -0.56 -4.21 8.15
C PRO A 93 0.01 -2.82 8.48
N ILE A 94 1.34 -2.69 8.47
CA ILE A 94 2.05 -1.43 8.69
C ILE A 94 3.19 -1.22 7.69
N THR A 95 3.33 0.01 7.25
CA THR A 95 4.38 0.50 6.34
C THR A 95 5.25 1.52 7.07
N PHE A 96 6.55 1.34 7.01
CA PHE A 96 7.51 2.30 7.56
C PHE A 96 8.17 3.09 6.44
N ILE A 97 8.15 4.44 6.55
CA ILE A 97 8.91 5.31 5.67
C ILE A 97 10.32 5.44 6.24
N MET A 98 11.31 5.13 5.41
CA MET A 98 12.74 5.22 5.72
C MET A 98 13.49 5.89 4.57
N LYS A 99 14.76 6.22 4.76
CA LYS A 99 15.62 6.68 3.66
C LYS A 99 15.83 5.56 2.65
N LYS A 100 15.62 5.85 1.37
CA LYS A 100 15.76 4.86 0.30
C LYS A 100 17.23 4.47 0.09
N ALA A 101 17.47 3.22 -0.30
CA ALA A 101 18.76 2.80 -0.85
C ALA A 101 18.98 3.41 -2.25
N GLU A 102 20.25 3.57 -2.64
CA GLU A 102 20.64 4.17 -3.92
C GLU A 102 20.01 3.40 -5.12
N GLY A 103 19.93 2.07 -5.02
CA GLY A 103 19.37 1.19 -6.06
C GLY A 103 17.87 1.33 -6.30
N VAL A 104 17.11 2.00 -5.41
CA VAL A 104 15.67 2.21 -5.60
C VAL A 104 15.45 3.37 -6.56
N PRO A 105 14.79 3.17 -7.72
CA PRO A 105 14.52 4.22 -8.70
C PRO A 105 13.66 5.35 -8.13
N MET A 106 13.90 6.57 -8.57
CA MET A 106 13.11 7.75 -8.16
C MET A 106 11.63 7.62 -8.53
N VAL A 107 11.31 6.93 -9.62
CA VAL A 107 9.92 6.68 -10.03
C VAL A 107 9.18 5.82 -9.00
N THR A 108 9.86 4.88 -8.34
CA THR A 108 9.26 4.04 -7.28
C THR A 108 8.81 4.88 -6.08
N THR A 109 9.58 5.91 -5.77
CA THR A 109 9.35 6.79 -4.62
C THR A 109 8.63 8.10 -4.98
N GLY A 110 8.14 8.24 -6.21
CA GLY A 110 7.49 9.49 -6.66
C GLY A 110 8.41 10.72 -6.62
N GLY A 111 9.72 10.50 -6.77
CA GLY A 111 10.72 11.58 -6.73
C GLY A 111 11.30 11.86 -5.34
N LEU A 112 10.94 11.10 -4.31
CA LEU A 112 11.42 11.29 -2.94
C LEU A 112 12.71 10.51 -2.67
N ASP A 113 13.49 10.98 -1.69
CA ASP A 113 14.67 10.29 -1.12
C ASP A 113 14.29 9.28 -0.02
N THR A 114 13.00 9.08 0.20
CA THR A 114 12.43 8.16 1.17
C THR A 114 11.60 7.09 0.47
N VAL A 115 11.42 5.94 1.11
CA VAL A 115 10.65 4.80 0.60
C VAL A 115 9.77 4.22 1.69
N GLY A 116 8.53 3.91 1.34
CA GLY A 116 7.63 3.14 2.20
C GLY A 116 7.88 1.65 2.04
N ILE A 117 8.18 0.94 3.13
CA ILE A 117 8.52 -0.48 3.13
C ILE A 117 7.53 -1.24 4.02
N ARG A 118 7.07 -2.40 3.54
CA ARG A 118 6.17 -3.27 4.28
C ARG A 118 6.55 -4.73 4.10
N MET A 119 6.39 -5.51 5.16
CA MET A 119 6.38 -6.97 5.09
C MET A 119 4.94 -7.44 5.33
N PRO A 120 4.18 -7.89 4.31
CA PRO A 120 2.78 -8.26 4.46
C PRO A 120 2.63 -9.54 5.29
N LEU A 121 1.51 -9.67 6.01
CA LEU A 121 1.19 -10.89 6.77
C LEU A 121 0.81 -12.05 5.84
N SER A 122 0.21 -11.76 4.69
CA SER A 122 -0.20 -12.75 3.69
C SER A 122 0.97 -13.62 3.24
N GLU A 123 0.86 -14.94 3.43
CA GLU A 123 1.88 -15.91 2.99
C GLU A 123 1.99 -15.91 1.46
N ALA A 124 0.85 -15.89 0.74
CA ALA A 124 0.84 -15.82 -0.72
C ALA A 124 1.61 -14.60 -1.27
N ALA A 125 1.48 -13.44 -0.61
CA ALA A 125 2.27 -12.25 -0.97
C ALA A 125 3.77 -12.47 -0.75
N ARG A 126 4.16 -13.02 0.40
CA ARG A 126 5.58 -13.29 0.70
C ARG A 126 6.17 -14.35 -0.22
N ASP A 127 5.41 -15.40 -0.54
CA ASP A 127 5.85 -16.44 -1.47
C ASP A 127 6.04 -15.89 -2.88
N LEU A 128 5.17 -15.01 -3.35
CA LEU A 128 5.37 -14.29 -4.61
C LEU A 128 6.66 -13.46 -4.58
N ILE A 129 6.91 -12.71 -3.49
CA ILE A 129 8.13 -11.90 -3.34
C ILE A 129 9.38 -12.77 -3.34
N ARG A 130 9.36 -13.92 -2.63
CA ARG A 130 10.45 -14.90 -2.64
C ARG A 130 10.67 -15.47 -4.04
N ALA A 131 9.58 -15.90 -4.72
CA ALA A 131 9.65 -16.44 -6.07
C ALA A 131 10.15 -15.41 -7.10
N ALA A 132 9.83 -14.14 -6.91
CA ALA A 132 10.35 -13.05 -7.73
C ALA A 132 11.83 -12.76 -7.47
N GLU A 133 12.37 -13.18 -6.30
CA GLU A 133 13.75 -12.85 -5.85
C GLU A 133 14.03 -11.33 -5.85
N ARG A 134 13.00 -10.52 -5.71
CA ARG A 134 13.05 -9.05 -5.75
C ARG A 134 12.02 -8.47 -4.79
N ALA A 135 12.33 -7.32 -4.23
CA ALA A 135 11.32 -6.49 -3.58
C ALA A 135 10.29 -6.01 -4.62
N ILE A 136 9.02 -5.97 -4.24
CA ILE A 136 7.90 -5.66 -5.13
C ILE A 136 7.29 -4.31 -4.75
N ALA A 137 7.30 -3.35 -5.69
CA ALA A 137 6.52 -2.12 -5.55
C ALA A 137 5.06 -2.42 -5.85
N ALA A 138 4.17 -2.16 -4.89
CA ALA A 138 2.76 -2.46 -5.08
C ALA A 138 1.84 -1.40 -4.44
N PRO A 139 1.15 -0.59 -5.23
CA PRO A 139 -0.07 0.10 -4.82
C PRO A 139 -1.25 -0.90 -4.81
N SER A 140 -2.43 -0.47 -4.35
CA SER A 140 -3.67 -1.26 -4.46
C SER A 140 -4.01 -1.60 -5.93
N ALA A 141 -4.63 -2.76 -6.18
CA ALA A 141 -4.87 -3.30 -7.52
C ALA A 141 -6.16 -2.78 -8.20
N ASN A 142 -6.47 -1.48 -8.04
CA ASN A 142 -7.62 -0.79 -8.66
C ASN A 142 -7.16 0.26 -9.67
N ARG A 143 -8.05 0.69 -10.56
CA ARG A 143 -7.86 1.92 -11.33
C ARG A 143 -7.87 3.14 -10.41
N SER A 144 -7.02 4.13 -10.73
CA SER A 144 -6.89 5.34 -9.90
C SER A 144 -8.24 6.01 -9.65
N GLY A 145 -8.50 6.37 -8.38
CA GLY A 145 -9.75 6.99 -7.93
C GLY A 145 -10.87 6.02 -7.52
N ARG A 146 -10.77 4.72 -7.87
CA ARG A 146 -11.72 3.69 -7.41
C ARG A 146 -11.33 3.16 -6.02
N PRO A 147 -12.26 2.54 -5.26
CA PRO A 147 -11.95 1.85 -4.01
C PRO A 147 -10.88 0.77 -4.19
N SER A 148 -10.07 0.54 -3.17
CA SER A 148 -9.09 -0.54 -3.17
C SER A 148 -9.79 -1.90 -3.09
N PRO A 149 -9.43 -2.87 -3.96
CA PRO A 149 -10.08 -4.16 -4.00
C PRO A 149 -9.66 -5.03 -2.81
N THR A 150 -10.63 -5.71 -2.22
CA THR A 150 -10.43 -6.70 -1.17
C THR A 150 -10.68 -8.13 -1.65
N ARG A 151 -11.14 -8.29 -2.90
CA ARG A 151 -11.45 -9.54 -3.56
C ARG A 151 -10.83 -9.55 -4.96
N TYR A 152 -10.47 -10.74 -5.48
CA TYR A 152 -9.89 -10.86 -6.82
C TYR A 152 -10.89 -10.52 -7.93
N GLU A 153 -12.20 -10.71 -7.70
CA GLU A 153 -13.23 -10.33 -8.66
C GLU A 153 -13.22 -8.81 -8.91
N ASP A 154 -13.06 -8.01 -7.87
CA ASP A 154 -12.97 -6.55 -7.97
C ASP A 154 -11.68 -6.13 -8.70
N VAL A 155 -10.58 -6.89 -8.49
CA VAL A 155 -9.33 -6.69 -9.27
C VAL A 155 -9.58 -6.94 -10.75
N LEU A 156 -10.25 -8.04 -11.11
CA LEU A 156 -10.55 -8.38 -12.50
C LEU A 156 -11.45 -7.33 -13.14
N GLU A 157 -12.44 -6.78 -12.41
CA GLU A 157 -13.29 -5.70 -12.94
C GLU A 157 -12.46 -4.48 -13.38
N ASP A 158 -11.38 -4.16 -12.67
CA ASP A 158 -10.57 -2.98 -12.93
C ASP A 158 -9.36 -3.23 -13.84
N MET A 159 -8.75 -4.42 -13.76
CA MET A 159 -7.41 -4.69 -14.29
C MET A 159 -7.38 -5.76 -15.38
N ASP A 160 -8.48 -6.47 -15.66
CA ASP A 160 -8.51 -7.46 -16.74
C ASP A 160 -8.12 -6.82 -18.08
N GLY A 161 -7.22 -7.48 -18.82
CA GLY A 161 -6.66 -6.98 -20.07
C GLY A 161 -5.58 -5.87 -19.93
N ARG A 162 -5.21 -5.49 -18.69
CA ARG A 162 -4.24 -4.40 -18.39
C ARG A 162 -2.97 -4.88 -17.71
N ILE A 163 -3.00 -6.07 -17.12
CA ILE A 163 -1.92 -6.67 -16.34
C ILE A 163 -1.69 -8.12 -16.79
N ASP A 164 -0.53 -8.69 -16.47
CA ASP A 164 -0.17 -10.02 -16.94
C ASP A 164 -0.91 -11.12 -16.18
N ALA A 165 -1.01 -11.03 -14.86
CA ALA A 165 -1.68 -12.06 -14.07
C ALA A 165 -2.34 -11.52 -12.78
N VAL A 166 -3.31 -12.30 -12.27
CA VAL A 166 -3.92 -12.16 -10.94
C VAL A 166 -3.80 -13.48 -10.19
N LEU A 167 -3.23 -13.45 -8.98
CA LEU A 167 -3.31 -14.55 -8.04
C LEU A 167 -4.69 -14.58 -7.37
N LEU A 168 -5.43 -15.68 -7.56
CA LEU A 168 -6.79 -15.85 -7.04
C LEU A 168 -6.71 -16.33 -5.58
N GLY A 169 -6.70 -15.40 -4.64
CA GLY A 169 -6.67 -15.65 -3.22
C GLY A 169 -8.00 -15.43 -2.53
N GLU A 170 -7.99 -15.62 -1.22
CA GLU A 170 -9.14 -15.32 -0.36
C GLU A 170 -9.36 -13.82 -0.21
N ASP A 171 -10.52 -13.44 0.34
CA ASP A 171 -10.86 -12.07 0.67
C ASP A 171 -9.89 -11.50 1.73
N CYS A 172 -9.58 -10.22 1.64
CA CYS A 172 -8.67 -9.57 2.57
C CYS A 172 -9.31 -9.41 3.96
N GLU A 173 -8.66 -9.93 5.00
CA GLU A 173 -9.19 -9.97 6.36
C GLU A 173 -9.34 -8.57 7.00
N VAL A 174 -8.40 -7.66 6.74
CA VAL A 174 -8.38 -6.31 7.33
C VAL A 174 -9.25 -5.34 6.52
N GLY A 175 -9.23 -5.43 5.20
CA GLY A 175 -10.11 -4.69 4.30
C GLY A 175 -9.83 -3.19 4.16
N ILE A 176 -8.80 -2.67 4.84
CA ILE A 176 -8.30 -1.29 4.72
C ILE A 176 -6.79 -1.30 4.52
N GLU A 177 -6.25 -0.23 3.95
CA GLU A 177 -4.81 -0.11 3.71
C GLU A 177 -3.99 -0.10 5.00
N SER A 178 -2.69 -0.45 4.87
CA SER A 178 -1.73 -0.43 5.98
C SER A 178 -1.62 0.96 6.63
N THR A 179 -1.42 0.99 7.94
CA THR A 179 -0.92 2.19 8.61
C THR A 179 0.42 2.61 7.99
N VAL A 180 0.62 3.91 7.71
CA VAL A 180 1.90 4.43 7.22
C VAL A 180 2.51 5.32 8.27
N LEU A 181 3.70 4.95 8.74
CA LEU A 181 4.46 5.63 9.77
C LEU A 181 5.78 6.16 9.22
N ASP A 182 5.97 7.46 9.25
CA ASP A 182 7.23 8.12 8.88
C ASP A 182 8.21 8.05 10.07
N LEU A 183 9.37 7.43 9.81
CA LEU A 183 10.46 7.27 10.77
C LEU A 183 11.68 8.13 10.42
N THR A 184 11.56 9.06 9.48
CA THR A 184 12.68 9.90 9.03
C THR A 184 12.87 11.16 9.86
N GLY A 185 11.89 11.52 10.70
CA GLY A 185 11.95 12.64 11.63
C GLY A 185 12.38 12.22 13.06
N GLU A 186 12.51 13.22 13.94
CA GLU A 186 12.85 12.97 15.37
C GLU A 186 11.71 12.26 16.12
N VAL A 187 10.46 12.55 15.77
CA VAL A 187 9.26 11.92 16.33
C VAL A 187 8.53 11.16 15.23
N PRO A 188 8.22 9.86 15.44
CA PRO A 188 7.46 9.09 14.46
C PRO A 188 6.11 9.73 14.15
N MET A 189 5.74 9.76 12.85
CA MET A 189 4.54 10.47 12.39
C MET A 189 3.66 9.58 11.52
N ILE A 190 2.38 9.42 11.87
CA ILE A 190 1.39 8.71 11.09
C ILE A 190 0.97 9.57 9.91
N LEU A 191 1.31 9.11 8.69
CA LEU A 191 0.92 9.75 7.43
C LEU A 191 -0.41 9.21 6.88
N ARG A 192 -0.78 7.99 7.26
CA ARG A 192 -2.05 7.36 6.94
C ARG A 192 -2.46 6.45 8.09
N PRO A 193 -3.61 6.66 8.74
CA PRO A 193 -4.13 5.74 9.72
C PRO A 193 -4.58 4.43 9.06
N GLY A 194 -4.52 3.31 9.79
CA GLY A 194 -4.91 1.98 9.37
C GLY A 194 -5.14 1.10 10.59
N TYR A 195 -5.00 -0.23 10.43
CA TYR A 195 -5.28 -1.20 11.49
C TYR A 195 -4.37 -1.03 12.73
N ILE A 196 -3.09 -0.69 12.53
CA ILE A 196 -2.19 -0.40 13.66
C ILE A 196 -2.40 1.05 14.08
N THR A 197 -2.93 1.23 15.31
CA THR A 197 -3.33 2.54 15.83
C THR A 197 -2.17 3.30 16.47
N LYS A 198 -2.38 4.59 16.72
CA LYS A 198 -1.42 5.44 17.43
C LYS A 198 -1.10 4.89 18.82
N GLU A 199 -2.11 4.46 19.56
CA GLU A 199 -1.98 3.94 20.92
C GLU A 199 -1.13 2.66 20.94
N MET A 200 -1.29 1.77 19.94
CA MET A 200 -0.46 0.57 19.80
C MET A 200 1.00 0.93 19.56
N LEU A 201 1.26 1.92 18.70
CA LEU A 201 2.61 2.40 18.39
C LEU A 201 3.27 3.06 19.61
N GLU A 202 2.56 3.94 20.32
CA GLU A 202 3.04 4.59 21.53
C GLU A 202 3.30 3.58 22.67
N PHE A 203 2.46 2.56 22.80
CA PHE A 203 2.68 1.48 23.75
C PHE A 203 3.98 0.72 23.46
N THR A 204 4.25 0.42 22.20
CA THR A 204 5.47 -0.31 21.78
C THR A 204 6.74 0.54 21.96
N LEU A 205 6.65 1.84 21.66
CA LEU A 205 7.79 2.75 21.72
C LEU A 205 8.05 3.32 23.12
N GLY A 206 7.02 3.37 23.98
CA GLY A 206 7.08 4.11 25.25
C GLY A 206 7.25 5.62 25.07
N SER A 207 6.92 6.16 23.89
CA SER A 207 7.10 7.56 23.52
C SER A 207 6.00 8.05 22.58
N GLU A 208 5.87 9.37 22.43
CA GLU A 208 4.86 10.02 21.59
C GLU A 208 5.00 9.63 20.11
N VAL A 209 3.85 9.41 19.46
CA VAL A 209 3.68 9.32 18.01
C VAL A 209 2.71 10.42 17.57
N LYS A 210 2.98 11.11 16.48
CA LYS A 210 2.14 12.22 15.99
C LYS A 210 1.36 11.81 14.75
N TYR A 211 0.25 12.48 14.52
CA TYR A 211 -0.41 12.47 13.22
C TYR A 211 0.15 13.61 12.36
N ASP A 212 0.28 13.36 11.06
CA ASP A 212 0.59 14.44 10.11
C ASP A 212 -0.56 15.46 10.12
N PRO A 213 -0.27 16.75 10.34
CA PRO A 213 -1.29 17.81 10.31
C PRO A 213 -2.12 17.80 9.02
N ALA A 214 -1.56 17.38 7.89
CA ALA A 214 -2.26 17.28 6.62
C ALA A 214 -3.45 16.31 6.63
N LEU A 215 -3.54 15.39 7.59
CA LEU A 215 -4.69 14.49 7.76
C LEU A 215 -5.95 15.22 8.22
N PHE A 216 -5.81 16.38 8.84
CA PHE A 216 -6.91 17.17 9.41
C PHE A 216 -7.29 18.38 8.56
N VAL A 217 -6.62 18.56 7.41
CA VAL A 217 -6.94 19.64 6.46
C VAL A 217 -7.88 19.10 5.40
N ASP A 218 -9.06 19.72 5.27
CA ASP A 218 -9.99 19.38 4.19
C ASP A 218 -9.30 19.54 2.82
N PRO A 219 -9.28 18.47 1.99
CA PRO A 219 -8.68 18.54 0.66
C PRO A 219 -9.23 19.67 -0.22
N MET A 220 -10.47 20.11 0.01
CA MET A 220 -11.12 21.24 -0.68
C MET A 220 -10.58 22.61 -0.25
N HIS A 221 -9.89 22.69 0.89
CA HIS A 221 -9.31 23.92 1.43
C HIS A 221 -7.79 23.98 1.31
N ARG A 222 -7.17 23.01 0.62
CA ARG A 222 -5.76 23.12 0.26
C ARG A 222 -5.62 24.18 -0.82
N SER A 223 -4.89 25.26 -0.51
CA SER A 223 -4.61 26.34 -1.47
C SER A 223 -3.96 25.78 -2.74
N GLU A 224 -4.58 26.05 -3.90
CA GLU A 224 -3.95 25.82 -5.19
C GLU A 224 -2.65 26.64 -5.23
N GLY A 225 -1.49 25.97 -5.13
CA GLY A 225 -0.19 26.64 -5.23
C GLY A 225 0.88 26.17 -4.26
N GLU A 226 0.56 25.37 -3.24
CA GLU A 226 1.60 24.67 -2.49
C GLU A 226 2.07 23.44 -3.27
N ASP A 227 3.36 23.37 -3.53
CA ASP A 227 4.05 22.26 -4.19
C ASP A 227 4.10 21.07 -3.19
N PHE A 228 2.91 20.52 -2.89
CA PHE A 228 2.75 19.43 -1.93
C PHE A 228 3.19 18.12 -2.57
N HIS A 229 4.36 17.65 -2.18
CA HIS A 229 4.86 16.32 -2.53
C HIS A 229 4.42 15.31 -1.46
N PRO A 230 3.48 14.40 -1.78
CA PRO A 230 2.98 13.44 -0.81
C PRO A 230 4.08 12.44 -0.44
N LYS A 231 4.38 12.32 0.85
CA LYS A 231 5.36 11.34 1.35
C LYS A 231 4.81 9.90 1.36
N ALA A 232 3.51 9.73 1.23
CA ALA A 232 2.84 8.43 1.24
C ALA A 232 1.66 8.39 0.27
N PRO A 233 1.26 7.19 -0.21
CA PRO A 233 0.03 7.01 -0.97
C PRO A 233 -1.19 7.48 -0.19
N GLY A 234 -2.13 8.15 -0.87
CA GLY A 234 -3.37 8.63 -0.26
C GLY A 234 -3.37 10.05 0.28
N MET A 235 -2.21 10.76 0.29
CA MET A 235 -2.13 12.10 0.87
C MET A 235 -2.53 13.25 -0.07
N LYS A 236 -2.38 13.09 -1.39
CA LYS A 236 -2.54 14.22 -2.36
C LYS A 236 -3.85 14.17 -3.14
N TYR A 237 -4.23 13.00 -3.61
CA TYR A 237 -5.35 12.82 -4.53
C TYR A 237 -6.59 12.33 -3.80
N ARG A 238 -7.78 12.62 -4.35
CA ARG A 238 -9.02 12.03 -3.86
C ARG A 238 -8.98 10.52 -4.12
N HIS A 239 -8.90 9.75 -3.05
CA HIS A 239 -8.90 8.30 -3.07
C HIS A 239 -10.23 7.77 -2.51
N TYR A 240 -10.54 6.49 -2.81
CA TYR A 240 -11.63 5.74 -2.17
C TYR A 240 -13.01 6.39 -2.35
N ALA A 241 -13.22 7.12 -3.44
CA ALA A 241 -14.49 7.80 -3.66
C ALA A 241 -15.47 6.87 -4.40
N PRO A 242 -16.43 6.24 -3.72
CA PRO A 242 -17.50 5.51 -4.37
C PRO A 242 -18.34 6.46 -5.22
N LYS A 243 -19.03 5.91 -6.22
CA LYS A 243 -19.99 6.70 -7.03
C LYS A 243 -21.25 7.04 -6.25
N ALA A 244 -21.60 6.20 -5.27
CA ALA A 244 -22.74 6.42 -4.40
C ALA A 244 -22.45 7.53 -3.38
N GLU A 245 -23.48 8.24 -3.01
CA GLU A 245 -23.44 9.17 -1.86
C GLU A 245 -23.35 8.33 -0.59
N VAL A 246 -22.40 8.67 0.29
CA VAL A 246 -22.25 8.05 1.61
C VAL A 246 -22.75 9.03 2.65
N LYS A 247 -23.78 8.65 3.42
CA LYS A 247 -24.29 9.41 4.57
C LYS A 247 -23.83 8.72 5.84
N ILE A 248 -23.25 9.49 6.76
CA ILE A 248 -22.96 9.04 8.12
C ILE A 248 -24.10 9.55 8.97
N ILE A 249 -24.81 8.65 9.63
CA ILE A 249 -25.89 8.98 10.56
C ILE A 249 -25.36 8.71 11.96
N GLU A 250 -25.33 9.75 12.78
CA GLU A 250 -24.87 9.69 14.17
C GLU A 250 -26.00 10.14 15.10
N GLY A 251 -26.19 9.46 16.20
CA GLY A 251 -27.17 9.84 17.22
C GLY A 251 -27.09 8.96 18.46
N ASP A 252 -27.53 9.53 19.59
CA ASP A 252 -27.59 8.83 20.89
C ASP A 252 -28.89 8.00 21.05
N ASP A 253 -29.81 8.05 20.07
CA ASP A 253 -31.09 7.33 20.07
C ASP A 253 -31.14 6.37 18.86
N ASP A 254 -30.97 5.09 19.13
CA ASP A 254 -30.96 4.03 18.11
C ASP A 254 -32.25 4.04 17.25
N ALA A 255 -33.41 4.34 17.84
CA ALA A 255 -34.67 4.40 17.10
C ALA A 255 -34.77 5.64 16.17
N ALA A 256 -34.03 6.71 16.46
CA ALA A 256 -33.92 7.86 15.56
C ALA A 256 -32.95 7.57 14.43
N VAL A 257 -31.84 6.89 14.71
CA VAL A 257 -30.86 6.43 13.70
C VAL A 257 -31.50 5.46 12.73
N GLU A 258 -32.25 4.45 13.20
CA GLU A 258 -32.97 3.48 12.36
C GLU A 258 -33.97 4.15 11.41
N ARG A 259 -34.71 5.16 11.88
CA ARG A 259 -35.67 5.90 11.02
C ARG A 259 -34.98 6.67 9.90
N GLU A 260 -33.81 7.26 10.16
CA GLU A 260 -33.05 8.01 9.15
C GLU A 260 -32.40 7.08 8.10
N ILE A 261 -32.15 5.79 8.45
CA ILE A 261 -31.63 4.76 7.53
C ILE A 261 -32.73 4.29 6.57
N GLU A 262 -34.00 4.28 7.00
CA GLU A 262 -35.14 3.80 6.20
C GLU A 262 -35.67 4.86 5.20
N GLU A 263 -35.31 6.15 5.35
CA GLU A 263 -35.63 7.24 4.42
C GLU A 263 -34.54 7.39 3.33
#